data_d6a8a7317a18686dcf05fd482568dd47
#
_entry.id   d6a8a7317a18686dcf05fd482568dd47
#
_cell.length_a   1.000
_cell.length_b   1.000
_cell.length_c   1.000
_cell.angle_alpha   90.00
_cell.angle_beta   90.00
_cell.angle_gamma   90.00
#
_symmetry.space_group_name_H-M   'P 1'
#
loop_
_entity.id
_entity.type
_entity.pdbx_description
1 polymer ?
#
loop_
_entity_poly.entity_id
_entity_poly.type
_entity_poly.pdbx_seq_one_letter_code
_entity_poly.pdbx_strand_id
1 'polypeptide(L)'
;MNAATIFKTLTTVTLSITLLITGGCNNMEAKKEETGKNTAIENIFARKSVRTYTPQPIEKEKVDLLVKAAMAAPTAVNKQPWAFVVVDDRTVLDKLAAELPYAKMTAQAPLAIV
;
A
#
# COMPACT_ATOMS: atom_id res chain seq x y z
N MET A 1 -34.44 -50.82 30.13
CA MET A 1 -33.29 -50.25 29.37
C MET A 1 -32.05 -51.02 29.75
N ASN A 2 -31.42 -51.71 28.78
CA ASN A 2 -30.30 -52.60 29.04
C ASN A 2 -28.99 -51.81 29.24
N ALA A 3 -28.16 -52.26 30.17
CA ALA A 3 -26.86 -51.65 30.48
C ALA A 3 -25.95 -51.46 29.27
N ALA A 4 -26.10 -52.31 28.25
CA ALA A 4 -25.36 -52.18 26.99
C ALA A 4 -25.73 -50.95 26.14
N THR A 5 -26.97 -50.46 26.26
CA THR A 5 -27.44 -49.27 25.54
C THR A 5 -26.91 -47.97 26.16
N ILE A 6 -26.78 -47.96 27.50
CA ILE A 6 -26.22 -46.80 28.22
C ILE A 6 -24.74 -46.67 27.96
N PHE A 7 -24.00 -47.79 27.82
CA PHE A 7 -22.57 -47.78 27.57
C PHE A 7 -22.24 -47.29 26.15
N LYS A 8 -23.06 -47.61 25.12
CA LYS A 8 -22.91 -47.14 23.77
C LYS A 8 -23.19 -45.62 23.62
N THR A 9 -24.17 -45.11 24.33
CA THR A 9 -24.47 -43.68 24.28
C THR A 9 -23.43 -42.84 25.02
N LEU A 10 -22.83 -43.37 26.09
CA LEU A 10 -21.79 -42.64 26.83
C LEU A 10 -20.46 -42.55 26.05
N THR A 11 -20.08 -43.60 25.33
CA THR A 11 -18.87 -43.60 24.50
C THR A 11 -18.96 -42.69 23.26
N THR A 12 -20.18 -42.53 22.68
CA THR A 12 -20.36 -41.62 21.54
C THR A 12 -20.34 -40.16 21.94
N VAL A 13 -20.83 -39.82 23.14
CA VAL A 13 -20.80 -38.43 23.65
C VAL A 13 -19.39 -38.01 24.04
N THR A 14 -18.57 -38.89 24.64
CA THR A 14 -17.20 -38.58 25.02
C THR A 14 -16.28 -38.41 23.80
N LEU A 15 -16.53 -39.17 22.69
CA LEU A 15 -15.75 -39.05 21.47
C LEU A 15 -16.06 -37.77 20.69
N SER A 16 -17.31 -37.28 20.76
CA SER A 16 -17.71 -36.01 20.12
C SER A 16 -17.17 -34.77 20.85
N ILE A 17 -17.00 -34.83 22.17
CA ILE A 17 -16.46 -33.69 22.95
C ILE A 17 -14.94 -33.55 22.76
N THR A 18 -14.20 -34.65 22.55
CA THR A 18 -12.75 -34.58 22.36
C THR A 18 -12.36 -34.02 20.97
N LEU A 19 -13.25 -34.07 19.98
CA LEU A 19 -12.97 -33.54 18.63
C LEU A 19 -13.20 -32.03 18.51
N LEU A 20 -13.89 -31.40 19.49
CA LEU A 20 -14.17 -29.95 19.47
C LEU A 20 -13.10 -29.10 20.14
N ILE A 21 -12.08 -29.67 20.76
CA ILE A 21 -11.03 -28.92 21.48
C ILE A 21 -9.72 -28.76 20.65
N THR A 22 -9.58 -29.46 19.54
CA THR A 22 -8.35 -29.38 18.70
C THR A 22 -8.46 -28.47 17.48
N GLY A 23 -9.55 -27.70 17.36
CA GLY A 23 -9.81 -26.80 16.21
C GLY A 23 -9.52 -25.32 16.49
N GLY A 24 -8.60 -24.99 17.38
CA GLY A 24 -8.31 -23.61 17.76
C GLY A 24 -6.85 -23.16 17.57
N CYS A 25 -6.11 -23.76 16.64
CA CYS A 25 -4.92 -23.08 16.12
C CYS A 25 -5.39 -22.10 15.06
N ASN A 26 -5.69 -20.87 15.47
CA ASN A 26 -5.67 -19.74 14.56
C ASN A 26 -4.29 -19.70 13.91
N ASN A 27 -4.19 -20.25 12.72
CA ASN A 27 -3.18 -19.81 11.77
C ASN A 27 -3.48 -18.33 11.55
N MET A 28 -2.89 -17.46 12.35
CA MET A 28 -2.50 -16.16 11.89
C MET A 28 -1.49 -16.44 10.78
N GLU A 29 -1.99 -16.70 9.58
CA GLU A 29 -1.23 -16.41 8.39
C GLU A 29 -0.94 -14.91 8.49
N ALA A 30 0.25 -14.60 9.01
CA ALA A 30 0.88 -13.33 8.79
C ALA A 30 0.85 -13.17 7.27
N LYS A 31 -0.06 -12.33 6.78
CA LYS A 31 -0.08 -11.85 5.41
C LYS A 31 1.33 -11.34 5.19
N LYS A 32 2.16 -12.19 4.59
CA LYS A 32 3.49 -11.82 4.14
C LYS A 32 3.22 -10.77 3.09
N GLU A 33 3.26 -9.51 3.50
CA GLU A 33 3.40 -8.44 2.54
C GLU A 33 4.59 -8.85 1.70
N GLU A 34 4.33 -9.21 0.46
CA GLU A 34 5.35 -9.21 -0.56
C GLU A 34 5.80 -7.76 -0.69
N THR A 35 6.62 -7.34 0.25
CA THR A 35 7.51 -6.21 0.06
C THR A 35 8.33 -6.60 -1.14
N GLY A 36 7.93 -6.05 -2.29
CA GLY A 36 8.63 -6.28 -3.55
C GLY A 36 10.12 -6.14 -3.25
N LYS A 37 10.86 -7.14 -3.63
CA LYS A 37 12.25 -7.42 -3.28
C LYS A 37 13.24 -6.42 -3.91
N ASN A 38 12.83 -5.14 -3.97
CA ASN A 38 13.68 -4.07 -4.47
C ASN A 38 14.41 -3.45 -3.29
N THR A 39 15.67 -3.78 -3.15
CA THR A 39 16.56 -3.10 -2.22
C THR A 39 16.66 -1.62 -2.60
N ALA A 40 17.05 -0.75 -1.66
CA ALA A 40 17.26 0.67 -1.95
C ALA A 40 18.23 0.87 -3.13
N ILE A 41 19.25 0.03 -3.25
CA ILE A 41 20.23 0.07 -4.34
C ILE A 41 19.57 -0.29 -5.68
N GLU A 42 18.75 -1.33 -5.73
CA GLU A 42 18.01 -1.71 -6.95
C GLU A 42 17.09 -0.57 -7.40
N ASN A 43 16.39 0.08 -6.48
CA ASN A 43 15.54 1.24 -6.79
C ASN A 43 16.34 2.42 -7.37
N ILE A 44 17.54 2.68 -6.83
CA ILE A 44 18.43 3.74 -7.34
C ILE A 44 18.84 3.42 -8.79
N PHE A 45 19.23 2.20 -9.09
CA PHE A 45 19.62 1.79 -10.44
C PHE A 45 18.45 1.68 -11.42
N ALA A 46 17.27 1.29 -10.93
CA ALA A 46 16.07 1.19 -11.74
C ALA A 46 15.45 2.55 -12.09
N ARG A 47 15.82 3.62 -11.38
CA ARG A 47 15.27 4.96 -11.59
C ARG A 47 15.54 5.47 -13.01
N LYS A 48 14.52 5.93 -13.66
CA LYS A 48 14.58 6.59 -14.96
C LYS A 48 13.65 7.80 -15.00
N SER A 49 13.95 8.75 -15.87
CA SER A 49 13.07 9.89 -16.12
C SER A 49 11.95 9.46 -17.07
N VAL A 50 10.74 9.37 -16.56
CA VAL A 50 9.52 9.08 -17.33
C VAL A 50 8.80 10.39 -17.62
N ARG A 51 8.36 10.60 -18.89
CA ARG A 51 7.63 11.81 -19.33
C ARG A 51 6.35 11.48 -20.08
N THR A 52 5.97 10.21 -20.12
CA THR A 52 4.70 9.74 -20.65
C THR A 52 3.93 9.12 -19.51
N TYR A 53 2.74 9.59 -19.27
CA TYR A 53 1.91 9.18 -18.15
C TYR A 53 0.62 8.55 -18.62
N THR A 54 0.05 7.68 -17.81
CA THR A 54 -1.30 7.15 -17.99
C THR A 54 -2.31 8.12 -17.36
N PRO A 55 -3.54 8.19 -17.86
CA PRO A 55 -4.58 9.06 -17.28
C PRO A 55 -5.17 8.51 -15.97
N GLN A 56 -4.60 7.45 -15.43
CA GLN A 56 -5.10 6.79 -14.23
C GLN A 56 -4.92 7.70 -13.01
N PRO A 57 -5.98 7.97 -12.24
CA PRO A 57 -5.88 8.76 -11.01
C PRO A 57 -4.96 8.10 -9.99
N ILE A 58 -4.28 8.93 -9.21
CA ILE A 58 -3.42 8.47 -8.13
C ILE A 58 -4.21 8.47 -6.82
N GLU A 59 -4.18 7.36 -6.10
CA GLU A 59 -4.82 7.21 -4.81
C GLU A 59 -4.23 8.19 -3.81
N LYS A 60 -5.08 8.76 -2.96
CA LYS A 60 -4.68 9.78 -1.98
C LYS A 60 -3.56 9.29 -1.06
N GLU A 61 -3.63 8.04 -0.63
CA GLU A 61 -2.64 7.42 0.25
C GLU A 61 -1.24 7.39 -0.40
N LYS A 62 -1.19 7.18 -1.72
CA LYS A 62 0.07 7.22 -2.49
C LYS A 62 0.61 8.65 -2.60
N VAL A 63 -0.27 9.63 -2.80
CA VAL A 63 0.12 11.04 -2.84
C VAL A 63 0.70 11.46 -1.48
N ASP A 64 0.04 11.12 -0.39
CA ASP A 64 0.49 11.41 0.97
C ASP A 64 1.86 10.76 1.26
N LEU A 65 2.06 9.53 0.79
CA LEU A 65 3.34 8.84 0.93
C LEU A 65 4.46 9.53 0.14
N LEU A 66 4.18 9.97 -1.10
CA LEU A 66 5.15 10.69 -1.94
C LEU A 66 5.56 12.01 -1.30
N VAL A 67 4.61 12.79 -0.80
CA VAL A 67 4.90 14.06 -0.10
C VAL A 67 5.72 13.82 1.17
N LYS A 68 5.36 12.82 1.98
CA LYS A 68 6.15 12.44 3.17
C LYS A 68 7.57 12.02 2.80
N ALA A 69 7.74 11.26 1.72
CA ALA A 69 9.07 10.86 1.23
C ALA A 69 9.89 12.08 0.78
N ALA A 70 9.27 13.05 0.10
CA ALA A 70 9.92 14.29 -0.28
C ALA A 70 10.33 15.13 0.94
N MET A 71 9.48 15.19 1.96
CA MET A 71 9.77 15.90 3.22
C MET A 71 10.88 15.24 4.05
N ALA A 72 11.17 13.97 3.80
CA ALA A 72 12.27 13.25 4.47
C ALA A 72 13.65 13.62 3.91
N ALA A 73 13.73 14.39 2.80
CA ALA A 73 15.00 14.82 2.25
C ALA A 73 15.75 15.74 3.23
N PRO A 74 17.08 15.60 3.38
CA PRO A 74 17.84 16.46 4.26
C PRO A 74 17.91 17.90 3.72
N THR A 75 17.94 18.88 4.64
CA THR A 75 18.14 20.30 4.31
C THR A 75 19.30 20.90 5.08
N ALA A 76 19.84 21.99 4.57
CA ALA A 76 20.89 22.72 5.27
C ALA A 76 20.40 23.15 6.68
N VAL A 77 21.14 22.71 7.70
CA VAL A 77 20.83 22.97 9.12
C VAL A 77 19.41 22.55 9.53
N ASN A 78 18.82 21.61 8.80
CA ASN A 78 17.46 21.10 9.04
C ASN A 78 16.39 22.23 9.07
N LYS A 79 16.54 23.25 8.22
CA LYS A 79 15.59 24.40 8.16
C LYS A 79 14.26 24.05 7.49
N GLN A 80 14.20 22.95 6.72
CA GLN A 80 12.99 22.48 6.03
C GLN A 80 12.20 23.59 5.30
N PRO A 81 12.83 24.37 4.39
CA PRO A 81 12.24 25.55 3.77
C PRO A 81 11.28 25.24 2.63
N TRP A 82 10.96 23.97 2.42
CA TRP A 82 10.08 23.54 1.35
C TRP A 82 8.60 23.76 1.67
N ALA A 83 7.84 23.99 0.65
CA ALA A 83 6.40 23.85 0.65
C ALA A 83 6.02 22.96 -0.55
N PHE A 84 5.05 22.06 -0.39
CA PHE A 84 4.58 21.20 -1.46
C PHE A 84 3.15 21.56 -1.81
N VAL A 85 2.89 21.75 -3.11
CA VAL A 85 1.55 21.98 -3.64
C VAL A 85 1.18 20.78 -4.52
N VAL A 86 0.12 20.08 -4.15
CA VAL A 86 -0.43 18.99 -4.95
C VAL A 86 -1.49 19.58 -5.88
N VAL A 87 -1.30 19.40 -7.19
CA VAL A 87 -2.17 19.94 -8.24
C VAL A 87 -2.79 18.77 -8.98
N ASP A 88 -4.10 18.59 -8.87
CA ASP A 88 -4.91 17.58 -9.55
C ASP A 88 -5.95 18.22 -10.49
N ASP A 89 -6.13 19.54 -10.45
CA ASP A 89 -7.00 20.28 -11.34
C ASP A 89 -6.44 20.28 -12.77
N ARG A 90 -7.21 19.75 -13.71
CA ARG A 90 -6.83 19.65 -15.11
C ARG A 90 -6.51 21.01 -15.74
N THR A 91 -7.28 22.04 -15.39
CA THR A 91 -7.10 23.39 -15.94
C THR A 91 -5.76 23.99 -15.52
N VAL A 92 -5.36 23.74 -14.27
CA VAL A 92 -4.07 24.19 -13.74
C VAL A 92 -2.93 23.41 -14.38
N LEU A 93 -3.07 22.08 -14.51
CA LEU A 93 -2.05 21.23 -15.16
C LEU A 93 -1.83 21.61 -16.61
N ASP A 94 -2.90 21.96 -17.35
CA ASP A 94 -2.80 22.43 -18.74
C ASP A 94 -2.13 23.79 -18.84
N LYS A 95 -2.39 24.71 -17.91
CA LYS A 95 -1.68 25.99 -17.82
C LYS A 95 -0.20 25.79 -17.53
N LEU A 96 0.15 24.92 -16.59
CA LEU A 96 1.56 24.58 -16.31
C LEU A 96 2.26 24.04 -17.56
N ALA A 97 1.58 23.18 -18.34
CA ALA A 97 2.13 22.66 -19.58
C ALA A 97 2.32 23.74 -20.67
N ALA A 98 1.42 24.71 -20.72
CA ALA A 98 1.47 25.79 -21.72
C ALA A 98 2.54 26.85 -21.39
N GLU A 99 2.63 27.24 -20.13
CA GLU A 99 3.45 28.35 -19.68
C GLU A 99 4.90 27.96 -19.37
N LEU A 100 5.13 26.74 -18.89
CA LEU A 100 6.45 26.28 -18.51
C LEU A 100 7.14 25.50 -19.64
N PRO A 101 8.34 25.91 -20.08
CA PRO A 101 8.99 25.32 -21.26
C PRO A 101 9.37 23.85 -21.08
N TYR A 102 9.61 23.41 -19.85
CA TYR A 102 10.04 22.05 -19.52
C TYR A 102 8.99 21.18 -18.83
N ALA A 103 7.76 21.69 -18.66
CA ALA A 103 6.68 20.99 -17.99
C ALA A 103 5.57 20.49 -18.93
N LYS A 104 5.82 20.39 -20.23
CA LYS A 104 4.82 19.98 -21.24
C LYS A 104 4.18 18.62 -20.95
N MET A 105 4.89 17.75 -20.23
CA MET A 105 4.37 16.46 -19.83
C MET A 105 3.20 16.55 -18.82
N THR A 106 3.01 17.67 -18.12
CA THR A 106 1.91 17.85 -17.18
C THR A 106 0.55 17.81 -17.87
N ALA A 107 0.48 18.11 -19.18
CA ALA A 107 -0.73 17.95 -19.98
C ALA A 107 -1.26 16.49 -20.01
N GLN A 108 -0.41 15.50 -19.76
CA GLN A 108 -0.79 14.09 -19.75
C GLN A 108 -0.81 13.51 -18.31
N ALA A 109 -0.23 14.22 -17.36
CA ALA A 109 -0.15 13.74 -15.98
C ALA A 109 -1.50 13.87 -15.25
N PRO A 110 -1.92 12.88 -14.46
CA PRO A 110 -3.12 12.98 -13.63
C PRO A 110 -2.94 13.91 -12.43
N LEU A 111 -1.69 14.20 -12.06
CA LEU A 111 -1.34 15.00 -10.89
C LEU A 111 0.09 15.56 -11.05
N ALA A 112 0.35 16.71 -10.48
CA ALA A 112 1.68 17.27 -10.30
C ALA A 112 1.93 17.63 -8.83
N ILE A 113 3.17 17.49 -8.38
CA ILE A 113 3.64 18.00 -7.09
C ILE A 113 4.70 19.06 -7.38
N VAL A 114 4.47 20.27 -6.89
CA VAL A 114 5.30 21.44 -7.09
C VAL A 114 5.92 21.89 -5.77
#